data_ba498b42b35576dd4d195070f7560cb7
#
_entry.id   ba498b42b35576dd4d195070f7560cb7
#
_cell.length_a   1.000
_cell.length_b   1.000
_cell.length_c   1.000
_cell.angle_alpha   90.00
_cell.angle_beta   90.00
_cell.angle_gamma   90.00
#
_symmetry.space_group_name_H-M   'P 1'
#
loop_
_entity.id
_entity.type
_entity.pdbx_description
1 polymer ?
#
loop_
_entity_poly.entity_id
_entity_poly.type
_entity_poly.pdbx_seq_one_letter_code
_entity_poly.pdbx_strand_id
1 'polypeptide(L)'
;MKMPKVCAVLIGLVATAAFLGVLNLVGRVGEAYLPSLTEYGYATQLIGELFACAFSVIILAVFGYLGVLKEKGVGFGKSAYVGGFFIGYFGYVLVAQLMVNLINVNSKLQSFPMILIFVITMFLVGAAEEILFRGAILNLLLDRFPNTKGGILLAVLLDGLIFGCAHFGNLSTGVKFSSIFIQVITAGMLGAVFAIIYARTRNIWYVIVAHAAVDFAALLGGGIFGNGDLIDALGSYSAKNLIAVPILLIPLIVLCRKSRLEEAVNMREGQEIVPTEKDAKRDGIVSLVLGIISIVTSCIGMSFGLGIVGCIAAVSSKKAKREDNGIAIAGLITSIIGTALGILMAICLLFVYASMDSMSKTLLWEQMGM
;
A
#
# COMPACT_ATOMS: atom_id res chain seq x y z
N MET A 1 -35.90 8.72 7.42
CA MET A 1 -35.32 7.78 8.42
C MET A 1 -33.89 7.47 8.01
N LYS A 2 -32.88 7.71 8.86
CA LYS A 2 -31.49 7.40 8.48
C LYS A 2 -31.31 5.88 8.43
N MET A 3 -30.71 5.36 7.38
CA MET A 3 -30.40 3.94 7.20
C MET A 3 -29.60 3.38 8.41
N PRO A 4 -29.96 2.21 8.95
CA PRO A 4 -29.25 1.58 10.06
C PRO A 4 -27.78 1.30 9.73
N LYS A 5 -26.89 1.35 10.74
CA LYS A 5 -25.46 1.05 10.60
C LYS A 5 -25.18 -0.32 10.00
N VAL A 6 -25.94 -1.33 10.43
CA VAL A 6 -25.85 -2.71 9.91
C VAL A 6 -26.13 -2.75 8.42
N CYS A 7 -27.11 -1.98 7.92
CA CYS A 7 -27.39 -1.91 6.49
C CYS A 7 -26.21 -1.35 5.71
N ALA A 8 -25.47 -0.37 6.23
CA ALA A 8 -24.27 0.16 5.57
C ALA A 8 -23.17 -0.91 5.42
N VAL A 9 -22.96 -1.71 6.45
CA VAL A 9 -22.01 -2.86 6.40
C VAL A 9 -22.46 -3.89 5.37
N LEU A 10 -23.76 -4.27 5.39
CA LEU A 10 -24.31 -5.23 4.43
C LEU A 10 -24.21 -4.73 2.99
N ILE A 11 -24.49 -3.44 2.74
CA ILE A 11 -24.36 -2.82 1.42
C ILE A 11 -22.89 -2.86 0.99
N GLY A 12 -21.93 -2.56 1.88
CA GLY A 12 -20.50 -2.68 1.60
C GLY A 12 -20.10 -4.10 1.19
N LEU A 13 -20.59 -5.12 1.93
CA LEU A 13 -20.33 -6.51 1.60
C LEU A 13 -20.96 -6.92 0.25
N VAL A 14 -22.18 -6.49 -0.04
CA VAL A 14 -22.84 -6.75 -1.33
C VAL A 14 -22.09 -6.07 -2.49
N ALA A 15 -21.67 -4.81 -2.31
CA ALA A 15 -20.88 -4.11 -3.31
C ALA A 15 -19.55 -4.82 -3.56
N THR A 16 -18.87 -5.30 -2.51
CA THR A 16 -17.65 -6.10 -2.61
C THR A 16 -17.88 -7.41 -3.35
N ALA A 17 -18.95 -8.15 -3.02
CA ALA A 17 -19.30 -9.40 -3.70
C ALA A 17 -19.61 -9.18 -5.19
N ALA A 18 -20.31 -8.08 -5.52
CA ALA A 18 -20.58 -7.72 -6.91
C ALA A 18 -19.29 -7.33 -7.67
N PHE A 19 -18.37 -6.60 -7.03
CA PHE A 19 -17.05 -6.29 -7.58
C PHE A 19 -16.26 -7.56 -7.93
N LEU A 20 -16.19 -8.51 -7.01
CA LEU A 20 -15.55 -9.81 -7.26
C LEU A 20 -16.27 -10.60 -8.35
N GLY A 21 -17.59 -10.49 -8.43
CA GLY A 21 -18.40 -11.07 -9.51
C GLY A 21 -18.02 -10.51 -10.87
N VAL A 22 -17.79 -9.20 -10.99
CA VAL A 22 -17.33 -8.56 -12.23
C VAL A 22 -15.96 -9.08 -12.63
N LEU A 23 -14.99 -9.10 -11.71
CA LEU A 23 -13.65 -9.62 -11.99
C LEU A 23 -13.69 -11.09 -12.46
N ASN A 24 -14.46 -11.94 -11.78
CA ASN A 24 -14.59 -13.34 -12.11
C ASN A 24 -15.26 -13.56 -13.48
N LEU A 25 -16.32 -12.78 -13.77
CA LEU A 25 -17.01 -12.85 -15.06
C LEU A 25 -16.08 -12.43 -16.22
N VAL A 26 -15.38 -11.30 -16.06
CA VAL A 26 -14.48 -10.79 -17.09
C VAL A 26 -13.31 -11.74 -17.30
N GLY A 27 -12.75 -12.33 -16.24
CA GLY A 27 -11.71 -13.35 -16.32
C GLY A 27 -12.16 -14.55 -17.15
N ARG A 28 -13.33 -15.13 -16.85
CA ARG A 28 -13.90 -16.28 -17.60
C ARG A 28 -14.18 -15.95 -19.06
N VAL A 29 -14.71 -14.76 -19.34
CA VAL A 29 -14.96 -14.32 -20.73
C VAL A 29 -13.64 -14.12 -21.47
N GLY A 30 -12.63 -13.55 -20.81
CA GLY A 30 -11.28 -13.39 -21.36
C GLY A 30 -10.66 -14.74 -21.74
N GLU A 31 -10.70 -15.71 -20.83
CA GLU A 31 -10.20 -17.07 -21.08
C GLU A 31 -10.94 -17.74 -22.26
N ALA A 32 -12.25 -17.58 -22.37
CA ALA A 32 -13.05 -18.23 -23.38
C ALA A 32 -12.90 -17.62 -24.79
N TYR A 33 -12.74 -16.29 -24.89
CA TYR A 33 -12.82 -15.59 -26.17
C TYR A 33 -11.51 -14.91 -26.59
N LEU A 34 -10.55 -14.77 -25.70
CA LEU A 34 -9.26 -14.09 -25.93
C LEU A 34 -8.08 -14.94 -25.43
N PRO A 35 -7.97 -16.24 -25.81
CA PRO A 35 -6.96 -17.14 -25.26
C PRO A 35 -5.52 -16.66 -25.51
N SER A 36 -5.26 -15.92 -26.59
CA SER A 36 -3.92 -15.37 -26.87
C SER A 36 -3.47 -14.31 -25.87
N LEU A 37 -4.40 -13.67 -25.14
CA LEU A 37 -4.06 -12.71 -24.09
C LEU A 37 -3.78 -13.40 -22.76
N THR A 38 -4.25 -14.66 -22.58
CA THR A 38 -4.02 -15.41 -21.34
C THR A 38 -2.60 -15.92 -21.21
N GLU A 39 -1.82 -15.94 -22.29
CA GLU A 39 -0.38 -16.28 -22.24
C GLU A 39 0.42 -15.30 -21.36
N TYR A 40 -0.07 -14.05 -21.22
CA TYR A 40 0.49 -13.09 -20.29
C TYR A 40 -0.57 -12.69 -19.27
N GLY A 41 -0.50 -13.27 -18.06
CA GLY A 41 -1.52 -13.12 -17.01
C GLY A 41 -1.89 -11.68 -16.68
N TYR A 42 -0.93 -10.74 -16.72
CA TYR A 42 -1.20 -9.31 -16.48
C TYR A 42 -2.01 -8.64 -17.59
N ALA A 43 -1.99 -9.14 -18.84
CA ALA A 43 -2.84 -8.59 -19.91
C ALA A 43 -4.32 -8.95 -19.68
N THR A 44 -4.60 -10.16 -19.24
CA THR A 44 -5.96 -10.57 -18.84
C THR A 44 -6.42 -9.79 -17.62
N GLN A 45 -5.53 -9.64 -16.62
CA GLN A 45 -5.82 -8.86 -15.42
C GLN A 45 -6.10 -7.39 -15.77
N LEU A 46 -5.33 -6.77 -16.69
CA LEU A 46 -5.57 -5.41 -17.16
C LEU A 46 -7.02 -5.19 -17.62
N ILE A 47 -7.54 -6.12 -18.43
CA ILE A 47 -8.92 -6.03 -18.89
C ILE A 47 -9.89 -6.15 -17.71
N GLY A 48 -9.66 -7.09 -16.81
CA GLY A 48 -10.46 -7.25 -15.60
C GLY A 48 -10.52 -5.97 -14.78
N GLU A 49 -9.36 -5.34 -14.58
CA GLU A 49 -9.25 -4.13 -13.76
C GLU A 49 -9.87 -2.89 -14.43
N LEU A 50 -9.88 -2.81 -15.75
CA LEU A 50 -10.63 -1.76 -16.45
C LEU A 50 -12.14 -1.84 -16.15
N PHE A 51 -12.72 -3.05 -16.20
CA PHE A 51 -14.12 -3.26 -15.85
C PHE A 51 -14.37 -3.05 -14.35
N ALA A 52 -13.45 -3.47 -13.50
CA ALA A 52 -13.51 -3.27 -12.06
C ALA A 52 -13.47 -1.77 -11.70
N CYS A 53 -12.59 -0.98 -12.35
CA CYS A 53 -12.56 0.47 -12.20
C CYS A 53 -13.89 1.12 -12.63
N ALA A 54 -14.42 0.73 -13.79
CA ALA A 54 -15.71 1.24 -14.26
C ALA A 54 -16.82 0.90 -13.28
N PHE A 55 -16.88 -0.33 -12.78
CA PHE A 55 -17.82 -0.75 -11.75
C PHE A 55 -17.68 0.08 -10.46
N SER A 56 -16.45 0.27 -9.97
CA SER A 56 -16.19 1.06 -8.75
C SER A 56 -16.66 2.50 -8.89
N VAL A 57 -16.45 3.13 -10.07
CA VAL A 57 -16.95 4.48 -10.36
C VAL A 57 -18.48 4.50 -10.43
N ILE A 58 -19.12 3.46 -10.97
CA ILE A 58 -20.59 3.34 -10.98
C ILE A 58 -21.11 3.25 -9.54
N ILE A 59 -20.52 2.40 -8.69
CA ILE A 59 -20.91 2.31 -7.28
C ILE A 59 -20.70 3.63 -6.54
N LEU A 60 -19.58 4.31 -6.80
CA LEU A 60 -19.31 5.65 -6.26
C LEU A 60 -20.40 6.65 -6.65
N ALA A 61 -20.86 6.60 -7.91
CA ALA A 61 -21.95 7.43 -8.42
C ALA A 61 -23.29 7.08 -7.75
N VAL A 62 -23.63 5.80 -7.68
CA VAL A 62 -24.88 5.30 -7.06
C VAL A 62 -24.95 5.71 -5.59
N PHE A 63 -23.83 5.69 -4.87
CA PHE A 63 -23.78 6.13 -3.47
C PHE A 63 -23.72 7.65 -3.31
N GLY A 64 -23.58 8.42 -4.40
CA GLY A 64 -23.55 9.89 -4.37
C GLY A 64 -22.17 10.47 -4.02
N TYR A 65 -21.09 9.68 -4.11
CA TYR A 65 -19.75 10.11 -3.69
C TYR A 65 -18.80 10.47 -4.84
N LEU A 66 -19.28 10.71 -6.07
CA LEU A 66 -18.43 11.11 -7.21
C LEU A 66 -17.53 12.32 -6.92
N GLY A 67 -17.94 13.20 -6.00
CA GLY A 67 -17.16 14.35 -5.56
C GLY A 67 -15.77 13.97 -5.01
N VAL A 68 -15.61 12.76 -4.48
CA VAL A 68 -14.35 12.24 -3.93
C VAL A 68 -13.21 12.28 -4.95
N LEU A 69 -13.51 12.02 -6.23
CA LEU A 69 -12.49 12.03 -7.30
C LEU A 69 -11.95 13.44 -7.60
N LYS A 70 -12.69 14.48 -7.21
CA LYS A 70 -12.32 15.89 -7.39
C LYS A 70 -11.87 16.55 -6.08
N GLU A 71 -12.01 15.84 -4.97
CA GLU A 71 -11.66 16.36 -3.64
C GLU A 71 -10.14 16.51 -3.53
N LYS A 72 -9.68 17.73 -3.27
CA LYS A 72 -8.23 18.00 -3.15
C LYS A 72 -7.66 17.56 -1.80
N GLY A 73 -8.50 17.45 -0.78
CA GLY A 73 -8.08 17.13 0.57
C GLY A 73 -6.94 18.04 1.05
N VAL A 74 -5.99 17.45 1.76
CA VAL A 74 -4.80 18.18 2.25
C VAL A 74 -3.69 18.31 1.18
N GLY A 75 -3.92 17.87 -0.05
CA GLY A 75 -2.92 17.81 -1.11
C GLY A 75 -1.98 16.59 -1.00
N PHE A 76 -1.35 16.23 -2.14
CA PHE A 76 -0.56 14.98 -2.24
C PHE A 76 0.64 14.95 -1.30
N GLY A 77 1.41 16.04 -1.21
CA GLY A 77 2.61 16.10 -0.34
C GLY A 77 2.29 15.94 1.15
N LYS A 78 1.19 16.54 1.64
CA LYS A 78 0.75 16.38 3.03
C LYS A 78 0.15 14.99 3.27
N SER A 79 -0.51 14.41 2.27
CA SER A 79 -0.97 13.03 2.31
C SER A 79 0.20 12.05 2.39
N ALA A 80 1.25 12.28 1.60
CA ALA A 80 2.50 11.52 1.67
C ALA A 80 3.18 11.61 3.05
N TYR A 81 3.08 12.76 3.72
CA TYR A 81 3.54 12.87 5.10
C TYR A 81 2.68 12.03 6.07
N VAL A 82 1.35 12.11 5.98
CA VAL A 82 0.43 11.32 6.81
C VAL A 82 0.63 9.82 6.57
N GLY A 83 0.79 9.43 5.30
CA GLY A 83 1.02 8.07 4.86
C GLY A 83 2.50 7.70 4.69
N GLY A 84 3.44 8.43 5.32
CA GLY A 84 4.89 8.22 5.17
C GLY A 84 5.36 6.79 5.44
N PHE A 85 4.63 6.05 6.26
CA PHE A 85 4.85 4.63 6.45
C PHE A 85 4.88 3.84 5.13
N PHE A 86 3.98 4.16 4.17
CA PHE A 86 3.94 3.46 2.88
C PHE A 86 5.17 3.69 2.02
N ILE A 87 5.77 4.87 2.11
CA ILE A 87 7.02 5.14 1.39
C ILE A 87 8.12 4.20 1.90
N GLY A 88 8.21 4.05 3.23
CA GLY A 88 9.15 3.12 3.85
C GLY A 88 8.82 1.66 3.54
N TYR A 89 7.56 1.27 3.65
CA TYR A 89 7.10 -0.08 3.36
C TYR A 89 7.28 -0.46 1.89
N PHE A 90 6.87 0.41 0.97
CA PHE A 90 7.13 0.26 -0.46
C PHE A 90 8.62 0.10 -0.75
N GLY A 91 9.46 0.98 -0.19
CA GLY A 91 10.90 0.90 -0.36
C GLY A 91 11.49 -0.41 0.14
N TYR A 92 11.02 -0.90 1.29
CA TYR A 92 11.44 -2.19 1.84
C TYR A 92 11.06 -3.35 0.90
N VAL A 93 9.79 -3.42 0.50
CA VAL A 93 9.31 -4.49 -0.38
C VAL A 93 10.01 -4.45 -1.74
N LEU A 94 10.16 -3.24 -2.31
CA LEU A 94 10.84 -3.04 -3.59
C LEU A 94 12.29 -3.55 -3.56
N VAL A 95 13.07 -3.17 -2.53
CA VAL A 95 14.46 -3.62 -2.42
C VAL A 95 14.53 -5.12 -2.20
N ALA A 96 13.68 -5.68 -1.33
CA ALA A 96 13.64 -7.12 -1.08
C ALA A 96 13.33 -7.88 -2.38
N GLN A 97 12.35 -7.46 -3.14
CA GLN A 97 11.99 -8.08 -4.43
C GLN A 97 13.06 -7.90 -5.50
N LEU A 98 13.67 -6.72 -5.59
CA LEU A 98 14.80 -6.51 -6.50
C LEU A 98 15.96 -7.43 -6.17
N MET A 99 16.34 -7.53 -4.89
CA MET A 99 17.40 -8.44 -4.44
C MET A 99 17.10 -9.87 -4.84
N VAL A 100 15.93 -10.41 -4.48
CA VAL A 100 15.52 -11.77 -4.81
C VAL A 100 15.59 -12.03 -6.30
N ASN A 101 15.04 -11.14 -7.12
CA ASN A 101 14.94 -11.36 -8.56
C ASN A 101 16.26 -11.11 -9.32
N LEU A 102 17.11 -10.21 -8.86
CA LEU A 102 18.43 -9.99 -9.45
C LEU A 102 19.41 -11.11 -9.07
N ILE A 103 19.20 -11.74 -7.90
CA ILE A 103 19.98 -12.92 -7.46
C ILE A 103 19.56 -14.17 -8.25
N ASN A 104 18.32 -14.29 -8.66
CA ASN A 104 17.85 -15.45 -9.43
C ASN A 104 18.47 -15.47 -10.82
N VAL A 105 19.37 -16.42 -11.06
CA VAL A 105 20.07 -16.59 -12.35
C VAL A 105 19.16 -16.86 -13.55
N ASN A 106 17.94 -17.30 -13.29
CA ASN A 106 16.92 -17.56 -14.32
C ASN A 106 16.05 -16.33 -14.63
N SER A 107 16.17 -15.25 -13.84
CA SER A 107 15.40 -14.04 -14.07
C SER A 107 15.79 -13.38 -15.39
N LYS A 108 14.79 -13.08 -16.23
CA LYS A 108 14.96 -12.36 -17.47
C LYS A 108 14.03 -11.17 -17.51
N LEU A 109 14.57 -10.02 -17.86
CA LEU A 109 13.76 -8.82 -18.01
C LEU A 109 12.68 -9.07 -19.08
N GLN A 110 11.44 -8.76 -18.72
CA GLN A 110 10.32 -8.81 -19.65
C GLN A 110 10.47 -7.76 -20.77
N SER A 111 9.79 -7.94 -21.88
CA SER A 111 9.75 -6.94 -22.94
C SER A 111 9.09 -5.64 -22.45
N PHE A 112 9.49 -4.50 -23.01
CA PHE A 112 8.95 -3.21 -22.62
C PHE A 112 7.41 -3.12 -22.67
N PRO A 113 6.70 -3.67 -23.69
CA PRO A 113 5.24 -3.69 -23.68
C PRO A 113 4.66 -4.47 -22.49
N MET A 114 5.25 -5.61 -22.11
CA MET A 114 4.79 -6.39 -20.95
C MET A 114 5.02 -5.65 -19.63
N ILE A 115 6.15 -4.98 -19.49
CA ILE A 115 6.43 -4.12 -18.33
C ILE A 115 5.40 -2.99 -18.26
N LEU A 116 5.08 -2.36 -19.39
CA LEU A 116 4.09 -1.29 -19.43
C LEU A 116 2.69 -1.79 -19.06
N ILE A 117 2.27 -2.96 -19.57
CA ILE A 117 1.01 -3.61 -19.19
C ILE A 117 0.99 -3.85 -17.68
N PHE A 118 2.04 -4.40 -17.12
CA PHE A 118 2.14 -4.64 -15.68
C PHE A 118 1.98 -3.35 -14.85
N VAL A 119 2.71 -2.29 -15.20
CA VAL A 119 2.63 -1.00 -14.49
C VAL A 119 1.22 -0.43 -14.52
N ILE A 120 0.58 -0.45 -15.70
CA ILE A 120 -0.80 0.05 -15.87
C ILE A 120 -1.77 -0.82 -15.05
N THR A 121 -1.60 -2.15 -15.09
CA THR A 121 -2.44 -3.08 -14.32
C THR A 121 -2.36 -2.78 -12.83
N MET A 122 -1.16 -2.63 -12.25
CA MET A 122 -1.00 -2.32 -10.83
C MET A 122 -1.66 -0.98 -10.46
N PHE A 123 -1.58 0.02 -11.34
CA PHE A 123 -2.28 1.27 -11.12
C PHE A 123 -3.80 1.11 -11.13
N LEU A 124 -4.33 0.29 -12.06
CA LEU A 124 -5.77 0.04 -12.15
C LEU A 124 -6.30 -0.79 -10.98
N VAL A 125 -5.53 -1.78 -10.49
CA VAL A 125 -5.86 -2.51 -9.25
C VAL A 125 -6.03 -1.52 -8.10
N GLY A 126 -5.01 -0.70 -7.84
CA GLY A 126 -5.09 0.32 -6.79
C GLY A 126 -6.24 1.29 -7.01
N ALA A 127 -6.52 1.71 -8.25
CA ALA A 127 -7.64 2.60 -8.54
C ALA A 127 -9.00 1.93 -8.33
N ALA A 128 -9.21 0.71 -8.86
CA ALA A 128 -10.47 -0.02 -8.74
C ALA A 128 -10.83 -0.26 -7.27
N GLU A 129 -9.85 -0.75 -6.51
CA GLU A 129 -10.07 -1.10 -5.11
C GLU A 129 -10.20 0.15 -4.22
N GLU A 130 -9.34 1.17 -4.35
CA GLU A 130 -9.44 2.35 -3.50
C GLU A 130 -10.70 3.18 -3.79
N ILE A 131 -11.13 3.27 -5.05
CA ILE A 131 -12.40 3.94 -5.39
C ILE A 131 -13.59 3.21 -4.75
N LEU A 132 -13.61 1.87 -4.79
CA LEU A 132 -14.67 1.10 -4.16
C LEU A 132 -14.61 1.20 -2.63
N PHE A 133 -13.46 0.84 -2.03
CA PHE A 133 -13.38 0.71 -0.58
C PHE A 133 -13.31 2.08 0.11
N ARG A 134 -12.40 2.98 -0.27
CA ARG A 134 -12.23 4.29 0.39
C ARG A 134 -13.16 5.33 -0.17
N GLY A 135 -13.37 5.31 -1.49
CA GLY A 135 -14.30 6.23 -2.16
C GLY A 135 -15.75 5.96 -1.79
N ALA A 136 -16.22 4.73 -1.89
CA ALA A 136 -17.63 4.39 -1.70
C ALA A 136 -17.92 3.79 -0.30
N ILE A 137 -17.33 2.64 0.06
CA ILE A 137 -17.70 1.89 1.26
C ILE A 137 -17.32 2.64 2.54
N LEU A 138 -16.08 3.13 2.65
CA LEU A 138 -15.66 3.88 3.83
C LEU A 138 -16.48 5.16 4.02
N ASN A 139 -16.77 5.92 2.95
CA ASN A 139 -17.62 7.10 3.06
C ASN A 139 -19.04 6.73 3.49
N LEU A 140 -19.61 5.64 2.97
CA LEU A 140 -20.90 5.13 3.42
C LEU A 140 -20.88 4.77 4.92
N LEU A 141 -19.83 4.11 5.40
CA LEU A 141 -19.66 3.79 6.82
C LEU A 141 -19.52 5.08 7.64
N LEU A 142 -18.64 5.99 7.25
CA LEU A 142 -18.44 7.26 7.94
C LEU A 142 -19.73 8.08 8.05
N ASP A 143 -20.60 8.06 7.05
CA ASP A 143 -21.89 8.78 7.10
C ASP A 143 -22.91 8.14 8.05
N ARG A 144 -22.77 6.87 8.39
CA ARG A 144 -23.67 6.14 9.28
C ARG A 144 -23.16 6.04 10.71
N PHE A 145 -21.86 6.10 10.90
CA PHE A 145 -21.27 6.15 12.24
C PHE A 145 -21.14 7.59 12.73
N PRO A 146 -21.20 7.83 14.06
CA PRO A 146 -21.03 9.18 14.63
C PRO A 146 -19.71 9.79 14.22
N ASN A 147 -19.67 11.11 13.96
CA ASN A 147 -18.43 11.84 13.73
C ASN A 147 -17.68 12.05 15.06
N THR A 148 -17.22 10.97 15.62
CA THR A 148 -16.42 10.89 16.85
C THR A 148 -15.22 10.00 16.63
N LYS A 149 -14.19 10.10 17.47
CA LYS A 149 -12.99 9.24 17.42
C LYS A 149 -13.35 7.74 17.36
N GLY A 150 -14.32 7.30 18.19
CA GLY A 150 -14.77 5.91 18.21
C GLY A 150 -15.53 5.52 16.95
N GLY A 151 -16.38 6.41 16.42
CA GLY A 151 -17.14 6.14 15.20
C GLY A 151 -16.23 6.05 13.96
N ILE A 152 -15.23 6.92 13.86
CA ILE A 152 -14.22 6.88 12.79
C ILE A 152 -13.37 5.61 12.91
N LEU A 153 -12.88 5.29 14.11
CA LEU A 153 -12.10 4.07 14.33
C LEU A 153 -12.86 2.82 13.91
N LEU A 154 -14.15 2.73 14.30
CA LEU A 154 -14.97 1.59 13.92
C LEU A 154 -15.22 1.51 12.41
N ALA A 155 -15.47 2.64 11.74
CA ALA A 155 -15.62 2.69 10.29
C ALA A 155 -14.34 2.23 9.56
N VAL A 156 -13.17 2.70 10.02
CA VAL A 156 -11.85 2.33 9.49
C VAL A 156 -11.58 0.83 9.65
N LEU A 157 -11.87 0.27 10.83
CA LEU A 157 -11.64 -1.15 11.08
C LEU A 157 -12.61 -2.05 10.29
N LEU A 158 -13.87 -1.62 10.14
CA LEU A 158 -14.84 -2.34 9.33
C LEU A 158 -14.48 -2.29 7.84
N ASP A 159 -14.05 -1.15 7.33
CA ASP A 159 -13.60 -1.03 5.95
C ASP A 159 -12.38 -1.94 5.68
N GLY A 160 -11.39 -1.92 6.57
CA GLY A 160 -10.25 -2.83 6.49
C GLY A 160 -10.65 -4.31 6.55
N LEU A 161 -11.61 -4.67 7.41
CA LEU A 161 -12.12 -6.04 7.49
C LEU A 161 -12.82 -6.45 6.19
N ILE A 162 -13.70 -5.60 5.64
CA ILE A 162 -14.41 -5.87 4.38
C ILE A 162 -13.39 -6.02 3.24
N PHE A 163 -12.38 -5.14 3.19
CA PHE A 163 -11.28 -5.21 2.23
C PHE A 163 -10.50 -6.53 2.35
N GLY A 164 -10.11 -6.92 3.56
CA GLY A 164 -9.46 -8.20 3.79
C GLY A 164 -10.31 -9.37 3.32
N CYS A 165 -11.59 -9.39 3.68
CA CYS A 165 -12.53 -10.45 3.29
C CYS A 165 -12.74 -10.55 1.76
N ALA A 166 -12.56 -9.45 1.01
CA ALA A 166 -12.61 -9.49 -0.45
C ALA A 166 -11.59 -10.49 -1.03
N HIS A 167 -10.44 -10.64 -0.39
CA HIS A 167 -9.39 -11.55 -0.84
C HIS A 167 -9.75 -13.04 -0.73
N PHE A 168 -10.84 -13.40 -0.02
CA PHE A 168 -11.39 -14.74 -0.13
C PHE A 168 -11.86 -15.08 -1.56
N GLY A 169 -12.13 -14.08 -2.39
CA GLY A 169 -12.39 -14.28 -3.82
C GLY A 169 -11.27 -15.05 -4.53
N ASN A 170 -10.03 -14.92 -4.06
CA ASN A 170 -8.87 -15.63 -4.61
C ASN A 170 -8.91 -17.16 -4.38
N LEU A 171 -9.81 -17.68 -3.54
CA LEU A 171 -10.04 -19.11 -3.42
C LEU A 171 -10.52 -19.73 -4.76
N SER A 172 -11.15 -18.94 -5.63
CA SER A 172 -11.57 -19.38 -6.96
C SER A 172 -10.39 -19.75 -7.89
N THR A 173 -9.16 -19.31 -7.59
CA THR A 173 -7.96 -19.64 -8.35
C THR A 173 -7.37 -21.01 -8.01
N GLY A 174 -7.92 -21.73 -7.02
CA GLY A 174 -7.42 -23.03 -6.57
C GLY A 174 -6.25 -22.96 -5.59
N VAL A 175 -5.81 -21.77 -5.18
CA VAL A 175 -4.76 -21.57 -4.17
C VAL A 175 -5.24 -22.07 -2.81
N LYS A 176 -4.32 -22.64 -2.01
CA LYS A 176 -4.62 -23.21 -0.68
C LYS A 176 -5.28 -22.20 0.24
N PHE A 177 -6.31 -22.63 0.97
CA PHE A 177 -7.02 -21.81 1.96
C PHE A 177 -6.08 -21.13 2.97
N SER A 178 -5.04 -21.85 3.44
CA SER A 178 -4.07 -21.28 4.39
C SER A 178 -3.34 -20.06 3.82
N SER A 179 -2.96 -20.08 2.55
CA SER A 179 -2.29 -18.96 1.88
C SER A 179 -3.23 -17.76 1.74
N ILE A 180 -4.45 -18.02 1.28
CA ILE A 180 -5.48 -16.97 1.16
C ILE A 180 -5.87 -16.40 2.52
N PHE A 181 -5.98 -17.22 3.57
CA PHE A 181 -6.30 -16.74 4.91
C PHE A 181 -5.23 -15.78 5.47
N ILE A 182 -3.94 -16.07 5.21
CA ILE A 182 -2.83 -15.17 5.56
C ILE A 182 -2.93 -13.86 4.78
N GLN A 183 -3.25 -13.93 3.47
CA GLN A 183 -3.49 -12.75 2.65
C GLN A 183 -4.65 -11.91 3.20
N VAL A 184 -5.77 -12.52 3.56
CA VAL A 184 -6.94 -11.84 4.15
C VAL A 184 -6.56 -11.04 5.40
N ILE A 185 -5.75 -11.62 6.30
CA ILE A 185 -5.29 -10.94 7.50
C ILE A 185 -4.41 -9.74 7.14
N THR A 186 -3.40 -9.94 6.30
CA THR A 186 -2.42 -8.89 5.96
C THR A 186 -3.08 -7.79 5.13
N ALA A 187 -3.92 -8.14 4.16
CA ALA A 187 -4.68 -7.19 3.36
C ALA A 187 -5.68 -6.40 4.21
N GLY A 188 -6.38 -7.05 5.14
CA GLY A 188 -7.31 -6.35 6.04
C GLY A 188 -6.63 -5.29 6.90
N MET A 189 -5.43 -5.59 7.41
CA MET A 189 -4.64 -4.61 8.17
C MET A 189 -4.13 -3.48 7.28
N LEU A 190 -3.62 -3.79 6.09
CA LEU A 190 -3.20 -2.81 5.10
C LEU A 190 -4.38 -1.91 4.71
N GLY A 191 -5.56 -2.52 4.48
CA GLY A 191 -6.79 -1.83 4.20
C GLY A 191 -7.20 -0.84 5.29
N ALA A 192 -7.11 -1.21 6.56
CA ALA A 192 -7.38 -0.31 7.67
C ALA A 192 -6.38 0.87 7.74
N VAL A 193 -5.11 0.63 7.37
CA VAL A 193 -4.11 1.70 7.28
C VAL A 193 -4.43 2.68 6.13
N PHE A 194 -4.82 2.19 4.94
CA PHE A 194 -5.29 3.06 3.86
C PHE A 194 -6.55 3.85 4.27
N ALA A 195 -7.50 3.20 4.95
CA ALA A 195 -8.73 3.82 5.42
C ALA A 195 -8.47 4.99 6.36
N ILE A 196 -7.59 4.84 7.37
CA ILE A 196 -7.28 5.93 8.30
C ILE A 196 -6.49 7.06 7.62
N ILE A 197 -5.61 6.74 6.68
CA ILE A 197 -4.90 7.76 5.89
C ILE A 197 -5.89 8.56 5.07
N TYR A 198 -6.80 7.90 4.35
CA TYR A 198 -7.83 8.59 3.57
C TYR A 198 -8.76 9.41 4.46
N ALA A 199 -9.25 8.87 5.58
CA ALA A 199 -10.10 9.60 6.51
C ALA A 199 -9.45 10.89 7.05
N ARG A 200 -8.12 10.91 7.21
CA ARG A 200 -7.35 12.07 7.67
C ARG A 200 -6.93 13.03 6.56
N THR A 201 -6.86 12.59 5.32
CA THR A 201 -6.32 13.39 4.22
C THR A 201 -7.36 13.79 3.20
N ARG A 202 -8.44 13.04 3.09
CA ARG A 202 -9.47 13.18 2.05
C ARG A 202 -8.86 13.22 0.63
N ASN A 203 -7.75 12.51 0.42
CA ASN A 203 -7.05 12.46 -0.85
C ASN A 203 -7.05 11.03 -1.39
N ILE A 204 -8.02 10.71 -2.23
CA ILE A 204 -8.17 9.39 -2.83
C ILE A 204 -6.99 9.04 -3.74
N TRP A 205 -6.44 10.03 -4.45
CA TRP A 205 -5.34 9.81 -5.38
C TRP A 205 -4.05 9.38 -4.70
N TYR A 206 -3.82 9.87 -3.47
CA TYR A 206 -2.68 9.42 -2.69
C TYR A 206 -2.78 7.93 -2.33
N VAL A 207 -3.93 7.48 -1.83
CA VAL A 207 -4.09 6.07 -1.45
C VAL A 207 -4.10 5.15 -2.67
N ILE A 208 -4.65 5.58 -3.81
CA ILE A 208 -4.55 4.87 -5.10
C ILE A 208 -3.08 4.65 -5.48
N VAL A 209 -2.27 5.70 -5.50
CA VAL A 209 -0.85 5.62 -5.87
C VAL A 209 -0.07 4.79 -4.85
N ALA A 210 -0.36 4.95 -3.56
CA ALA A 210 0.31 4.19 -2.50
C ALA A 210 0.00 2.68 -2.59
N HIS A 211 -1.26 2.33 -2.88
CA HIS A 211 -1.69 0.94 -3.09
C HIS A 211 -1.01 0.35 -4.33
N ALA A 212 -1.16 1.01 -5.47
CA ALA A 212 -0.53 0.59 -6.72
C ALA A 212 1.00 0.38 -6.59
N ALA A 213 1.68 1.24 -5.82
CA ALA A 213 3.11 1.11 -5.58
C ALA A 213 3.44 -0.13 -4.74
N VAL A 214 2.62 -0.45 -3.72
CA VAL A 214 2.81 -1.66 -2.90
C VAL A 214 2.64 -2.92 -3.74
N ASP A 215 1.59 -2.98 -4.56
CA ASP A 215 1.33 -4.13 -5.44
C ASP A 215 2.40 -4.27 -6.51
N PHE A 216 2.79 -3.15 -7.13
CA PHE A 216 3.92 -3.12 -8.06
C PHE A 216 5.18 -3.73 -7.43
N ALA A 217 5.52 -3.32 -6.21
CA ALA A 217 6.69 -3.84 -5.52
C ALA A 217 6.53 -5.32 -5.17
N ALA A 218 5.35 -5.74 -4.68
CA ALA A 218 5.09 -7.11 -4.26
C ALA A 218 5.12 -8.11 -5.44
N LEU A 219 4.62 -7.69 -6.61
CA LEU A 219 4.50 -8.53 -7.81
C LEU A 219 5.62 -8.30 -8.85
N LEU A 220 6.66 -7.55 -8.46
CA LEU A 220 7.75 -7.16 -9.35
C LEU A 220 8.44 -8.37 -10.00
N GLY A 221 8.56 -9.49 -9.30
CA GLY A 221 9.15 -10.73 -9.80
C GLY A 221 8.46 -11.22 -11.07
N GLY A 222 7.15 -11.35 -11.04
CA GLY A 222 6.36 -11.75 -12.20
C GLY A 222 6.28 -10.68 -13.29
N GLY A 223 6.00 -9.43 -12.88
CA GLY A 223 5.74 -8.34 -13.82
C GLY A 223 6.95 -7.82 -14.56
N ILE A 224 8.11 -7.77 -13.92
CA ILE A 224 9.36 -7.21 -14.48
C ILE A 224 10.31 -8.32 -14.94
N PHE A 225 10.42 -9.41 -14.16
CA PHE A 225 11.41 -10.45 -14.38
C PHE A 225 10.83 -11.77 -14.90
N GLY A 226 9.51 -11.88 -15.09
CA GLY A 226 8.85 -13.07 -15.58
C GLY A 226 8.98 -14.29 -14.64
N ASN A 227 9.23 -14.05 -13.37
CA ASN A 227 9.37 -15.09 -12.35
C ASN A 227 8.01 -15.37 -11.69
N GLY A 228 7.25 -16.29 -12.27
CA GLY A 228 5.91 -16.62 -11.80
C GLY A 228 4.83 -15.62 -12.23
N ASP A 229 3.60 -15.93 -11.88
CA ASP A 229 2.42 -15.12 -12.13
C ASP A 229 1.73 -14.70 -10.82
N LEU A 230 0.55 -14.11 -10.92
CA LEU A 230 -0.25 -13.73 -9.75
C LEU A 230 -0.64 -14.96 -8.90
N ILE A 231 -0.93 -16.09 -9.52
CA ILE A 231 -1.34 -17.32 -8.80
C ILE A 231 -0.16 -17.86 -8.01
N ASP A 232 1.04 -17.85 -8.58
CA ASP A 232 2.28 -18.23 -7.89
C ASP A 232 2.53 -17.31 -6.68
N ALA A 233 2.36 -16.00 -6.87
CA ALA A 233 2.49 -15.02 -5.77
C ALA A 233 1.48 -15.29 -4.66
N LEU A 234 0.22 -15.56 -4.98
CA LEU A 234 -0.82 -15.92 -4.01
C LEU A 234 -0.50 -17.23 -3.30
N GLY A 235 -0.01 -18.23 -4.04
CA GLY A 235 0.40 -19.53 -3.51
C GLY A 235 1.61 -19.47 -2.57
N SER A 236 2.45 -18.45 -2.73
CA SER A 236 3.65 -18.24 -1.89
C SER A 236 3.36 -17.78 -0.46
N TYR A 237 2.15 -17.26 -0.19
CA TYR A 237 1.77 -16.85 1.15
C TYR A 237 1.84 -18.03 2.14
N SER A 238 2.59 -17.84 3.20
CA SER A 238 2.88 -18.85 4.22
C SER A 238 2.95 -18.19 5.60
N ALA A 239 3.13 -18.98 6.65
CA ALA A 239 3.27 -18.45 8.01
C ALA A 239 4.39 -17.39 8.15
N LYS A 240 5.42 -17.43 7.31
CA LYS A 240 6.48 -16.40 7.27
C LYS A 240 5.92 -15.01 6.96
N ASN A 241 4.88 -14.91 6.14
CA ASN A 241 4.26 -13.64 5.78
C ASN A 241 3.50 -12.99 6.95
N LEU A 242 3.21 -13.74 8.03
CA LEU A 242 2.65 -13.17 9.25
C LEU A 242 3.60 -12.17 9.95
N ILE A 243 4.87 -12.11 9.56
CA ILE A 243 5.79 -11.03 9.96
C ILE A 243 5.28 -9.64 9.52
N ALA A 244 4.46 -9.57 8.47
CA ALA A 244 3.82 -8.34 8.05
C ALA A 244 2.79 -7.82 9.08
N VAL A 245 2.21 -8.71 9.90
CA VAL A 245 1.20 -8.33 10.91
C VAL A 245 1.73 -7.28 11.89
N PRO A 246 2.83 -7.48 12.63
CA PRO A 246 3.37 -6.44 13.50
C PRO A 246 3.85 -5.21 12.72
N ILE A 247 4.38 -5.38 11.50
CA ILE A 247 4.83 -4.27 10.65
C ILE A 247 3.66 -3.36 10.27
N LEU A 248 2.47 -3.91 10.03
CA LEU A 248 1.26 -3.15 9.69
C LEU A 248 0.49 -2.68 10.94
N LEU A 249 0.51 -3.48 12.02
CA LEU A 249 -0.19 -3.15 13.25
C LEU A 249 0.38 -1.92 13.95
N ILE A 250 1.70 -1.78 13.98
CA ILE A 250 2.36 -0.61 14.61
C ILE A 250 1.91 0.70 13.97
N PRO A 251 2.01 0.92 12.63
CA PRO A 251 1.51 2.13 12.00
C PRO A 251 0.00 2.29 12.16
N LEU A 252 -0.80 1.23 12.11
CA LEU A 252 -2.24 1.30 12.36
C LEU A 252 -2.53 1.88 13.75
N ILE A 253 -1.89 1.36 14.81
CA ILE A 253 -2.02 1.88 16.18
C ILE A 253 -1.58 3.35 16.24
N VAL A 254 -0.45 3.70 15.60
CA VAL A 254 0.07 5.06 15.60
C VAL A 254 -0.89 6.03 14.89
N LEU A 255 -1.43 5.63 13.74
CA LEU A 255 -2.35 6.45 12.95
C LEU A 255 -3.75 6.55 13.59
N CYS A 256 -4.16 5.55 14.38
CA CYS A 256 -5.42 5.54 15.12
C CYS A 256 -5.33 6.09 16.55
N ARG A 257 -4.23 6.78 16.94
CA ARG A 257 -4.16 7.47 18.23
C ARG A 257 -5.26 8.53 18.37
N LYS A 258 -5.68 8.81 19.60
CA LYS A 258 -6.76 9.77 19.89
C LYS A 258 -6.58 11.13 19.19
N SER A 259 -5.36 11.68 19.16
CA SER A 259 -5.06 12.95 18.47
C SER A 259 -5.19 12.83 16.94
N ARG A 260 -4.84 11.68 16.36
CA ARG A 260 -4.92 11.44 14.92
C ARG A 260 -6.36 11.16 14.45
N LEU A 261 -7.14 10.48 15.29
CA LEU A 261 -8.58 10.32 15.05
C LEU A 261 -9.31 11.67 15.15
N GLU A 262 -8.83 12.58 16.01
CA GLU A 262 -9.38 13.96 16.08
C GLU A 262 -9.14 14.74 14.78
N GLU A 263 -7.95 14.58 14.16
CA GLU A 263 -7.68 15.14 12.84
C GLU A 263 -8.70 14.64 11.78
N ALA A 264 -9.07 13.37 11.82
CA ALA A 264 -10.08 12.82 10.91
C ALA A 264 -11.51 13.34 11.21
N VAL A 265 -11.85 13.57 12.50
CA VAL A 265 -13.10 14.24 12.89
C VAL A 265 -13.15 15.65 12.32
N ASN A 266 -12.10 16.44 12.55
CA ASN A 266 -12.01 17.82 12.10
C ASN A 266 -12.03 17.93 10.57
N MET A 267 -11.36 17.00 9.87
CA MET A 267 -11.36 16.94 8.40
C MET A 267 -12.78 16.74 7.84
N ARG A 268 -13.60 15.94 8.50
CA ARG A 268 -15.01 15.76 8.11
C ARG A 268 -15.89 16.98 8.39
N GLU A 269 -15.49 17.82 9.32
CA GLU A 269 -16.15 19.10 9.64
C GLU A 269 -15.66 20.25 8.74
N GLY A 270 -14.77 19.97 7.79
CA GLY A 270 -14.19 20.98 6.91
C GLY A 270 -13.16 21.88 7.61
N GLN A 271 -12.68 21.48 8.79
CA GLN A 271 -11.68 22.23 9.52
C GLN A 271 -10.27 21.89 9.03
N GLU A 272 -9.48 22.91 8.75
CA GLU A 272 -8.09 22.72 8.32
C GLU A 272 -7.23 22.21 9.51
N ILE A 273 -6.44 21.16 9.25
CA ILE A 273 -5.48 20.64 10.24
C ILE A 273 -4.29 21.60 10.30
N VAL A 274 -4.24 22.41 11.33
CA VAL A 274 -3.08 23.26 11.62
C VAL A 274 -2.14 22.50 12.54
N PRO A 275 -0.89 22.18 12.11
CA PRO A 275 0.09 21.52 12.98
C PRO A 275 0.42 22.39 14.20
N THR A 276 0.36 21.80 15.38
CA THR A 276 0.75 22.47 16.62
C THR A 276 2.27 22.45 16.80
N GLU A 277 2.80 23.32 17.67
CA GLU A 277 4.23 23.30 18.04
C GLU A 277 4.64 21.93 18.63
N LYS A 278 3.75 21.29 19.40
CA LYS A 278 3.95 19.94 19.94
C LYS A 278 4.09 18.90 18.83
N ASP A 279 3.30 19.02 17.75
CA ASP A 279 3.41 18.13 16.58
C ASP A 279 4.74 18.34 15.88
N ALA A 280 5.17 19.59 15.70
CA ALA A 280 6.45 19.91 15.09
C ALA A 280 7.63 19.33 15.89
N LYS A 281 7.61 19.45 17.22
CA LYS A 281 8.65 18.87 18.09
C LYS A 281 8.71 17.35 17.97
N ARG A 282 7.55 16.70 17.98
CA ARG A 282 7.44 15.25 17.80
C ARG A 282 7.99 14.83 16.43
N ASP A 283 7.59 15.52 15.38
CA ASP A 283 7.99 15.18 14.01
C ASP A 283 9.50 15.37 13.81
N GLY A 284 10.11 16.38 14.46
CA GLY A 284 11.55 16.54 14.51
C GLY A 284 12.26 15.37 15.20
N ILE A 285 11.72 14.91 16.34
CA ILE A 285 12.25 13.74 17.08
C ILE A 285 12.11 12.48 16.23
N VAL A 286 10.94 12.26 15.63
CA VAL A 286 10.70 11.09 14.73
C VAL A 286 11.68 11.08 13.58
N SER A 287 11.94 12.25 12.97
CA SER A 287 12.94 12.39 11.91
C SER A 287 14.32 11.97 12.37
N LEU A 288 14.77 12.46 13.52
CA LEU A 288 16.09 12.14 14.06
C LEU A 288 16.24 10.65 14.37
N VAL A 289 15.22 10.06 15.02
CA VAL A 289 15.21 8.63 15.35
C VAL A 289 15.25 7.77 14.09
N LEU A 290 14.41 8.06 13.10
CA LEU A 290 14.38 7.33 11.84
C LEU A 290 15.67 7.52 11.04
N GLY A 291 16.25 8.72 11.06
CA GLY A 291 17.53 8.99 10.43
C GLY A 291 18.68 8.18 11.04
N ILE A 292 18.75 8.10 12.37
CA ILE A 292 19.75 7.29 13.08
C ILE A 292 19.55 5.80 12.76
N ILE A 293 18.31 5.29 12.86
CA ILE A 293 18.00 3.90 12.53
C ILE A 293 18.36 3.59 11.08
N SER A 294 18.07 4.51 10.17
CA SER A 294 18.42 4.40 8.75
C SER A 294 19.93 4.26 8.53
N ILE A 295 20.76 5.04 9.24
CA ILE A 295 22.23 4.92 9.19
C ILE A 295 22.67 3.54 9.73
N VAL A 296 22.18 3.16 10.90
CA VAL A 296 22.56 1.89 11.57
C VAL A 296 22.18 0.68 10.72
N THR A 297 21.03 0.72 10.04
CA THR A 297 20.52 -0.38 9.21
C THR A 297 20.99 -0.31 7.76
N SER A 298 21.86 0.63 7.40
CA SER A 298 22.32 0.82 6.01
C SER A 298 23.05 -0.40 5.45
N CYS A 299 23.72 -1.17 6.31
CA CYS A 299 24.41 -2.40 5.91
C CYS A 299 23.52 -3.50 5.34
N ILE A 300 22.22 -3.47 5.61
CA ILE A 300 21.25 -4.43 5.04
C ILE A 300 20.49 -3.88 3.82
N GLY A 301 20.88 -2.72 3.30
CA GLY A 301 20.30 -2.14 2.08
C GLY A 301 18.86 -1.64 2.18
N MET A 302 18.17 -1.91 3.32
CA MET A 302 16.74 -1.60 3.52
C MET A 302 16.48 -0.24 4.17
N SER A 303 17.54 0.46 4.51
CA SER A 303 17.48 1.70 5.28
C SER A 303 16.94 2.90 4.51
N PHE A 304 17.00 2.88 3.17
CA PHE A 304 16.61 4.06 2.39
C PHE A 304 15.15 4.45 2.60
N GLY A 305 14.23 3.49 2.77
CA GLY A 305 12.82 3.76 3.08
C GLY A 305 12.65 4.51 4.40
N LEU A 306 13.37 4.09 5.46
CA LEU A 306 13.34 4.75 6.76
C LEU A 306 13.90 6.17 6.69
N GLY A 307 14.97 6.37 5.92
CA GLY A 307 15.55 7.69 5.72
C GLY A 307 14.61 8.63 4.98
N ILE A 308 13.91 8.18 3.94
CA ILE A 308 12.90 8.99 3.23
C ILE A 308 11.78 9.42 4.19
N VAL A 309 11.23 8.50 4.99
CA VAL A 309 10.20 8.84 5.99
C VAL A 309 10.72 9.86 7.00
N GLY A 310 11.96 9.71 7.44
CA GLY A 310 12.63 10.66 8.31
C GLY A 310 12.79 12.06 7.66
N CYS A 311 13.15 12.15 6.38
CA CYS A 311 13.19 13.41 5.64
C CYS A 311 11.82 14.09 5.58
N ILE A 312 10.76 13.33 5.31
CA ILE A 312 9.39 13.83 5.27
C ILE A 312 8.98 14.38 6.65
N ALA A 313 9.29 13.68 7.73
CA ALA A 313 9.03 14.13 9.10
C ALA A 313 9.77 15.42 9.44
N ALA A 314 11.04 15.55 9.01
CA ALA A 314 11.83 16.78 9.20
C ALA A 314 11.21 17.99 8.48
N VAL A 315 10.80 17.81 7.22
CA VAL A 315 10.16 18.86 6.42
C VAL A 315 8.85 19.31 7.06
N SER A 316 8.06 18.36 7.58
CA SER A 316 6.82 18.67 8.30
C SER A 316 7.11 19.48 9.58
N SER A 317 8.10 19.08 10.36
CA SER A 317 8.52 19.80 11.56
C SER A 317 8.91 21.26 11.26
N LYS A 318 9.68 21.50 10.18
CA LYS A 318 10.11 22.85 9.77
C LYS A 318 8.96 23.74 9.32
N LYS A 319 7.95 23.20 8.66
CA LYS A 319 6.78 23.95 8.18
C LYS A 319 5.93 24.54 9.32
N ALA A 320 6.04 24.02 10.53
CA ALA A 320 5.29 24.50 11.71
C ALA A 320 5.87 25.77 12.36
N LYS A 321 6.77 26.48 11.69
CA LYS A 321 7.33 27.80 12.09
C LYS A 321 7.80 27.86 13.57
N ARG A 322 8.68 26.94 13.97
CA ARG A 322 9.31 26.98 15.30
C ARG A 322 10.53 27.89 15.33
N GLU A 323 10.77 28.51 16.47
CA GLU A 323 12.01 29.26 16.74
C GLU A 323 13.23 28.32 16.78
N ASP A 324 13.09 27.12 17.37
CA ASP A 324 14.13 26.10 17.40
C ASP A 324 13.81 24.90 16.49
N ASN A 325 14.55 24.80 15.40
CA ASN A 325 14.46 23.70 14.41
C ASN A 325 15.69 22.77 14.46
N GLY A 326 16.57 22.87 15.45
CA GLY A 326 17.83 22.13 15.51
C GLY A 326 17.63 20.60 15.39
N ILE A 327 16.67 20.04 16.16
CA ILE A 327 16.34 18.60 16.11
C ILE A 327 15.84 18.19 14.71
N ALA A 328 14.99 19.01 14.08
CA ALA A 328 14.46 18.71 12.75
C ALA A 328 15.56 18.79 11.67
N ILE A 329 16.52 19.70 11.83
CA ILE A 329 17.68 19.82 10.93
C ILE A 329 18.60 18.61 11.10
N ALA A 330 18.92 18.22 12.35
CA ALA A 330 19.72 17.04 12.63
C ALA A 330 19.03 15.78 12.09
N GLY A 331 17.71 15.65 12.28
CA GLY A 331 16.90 14.58 11.72
C GLY A 331 16.94 14.52 10.18
N LEU A 332 16.85 15.68 9.54
CA LEU A 332 16.94 15.76 8.07
C LEU A 332 18.32 15.29 7.56
N ILE A 333 19.40 15.77 8.18
CA ILE A 333 20.75 15.40 7.81
C ILE A 333 20.99 13.90 7.98
N THR A 334 20.67 13.34 9.14
CA THR A 334 20.82 11.90 9.41
C THR A 334 19.97 11.05 8.48
N SER A 335 18.75 11.50 8.17
CA SER A 335 17.86 10.81 7.23
C SER A 335 18.37 10.81 5.79
N ILE A 336 18.94 11.92 5.32
CA ILE A 336 19.58 12.02 3.99
C ILE A 336 20.80 11.09 3.94
N ILE A 337 21.65 11.12 4.96
CA ILE A 337 22.83 10.24 5.04
C ILE A 337 22.42 8.77 5.03
N GLY A 338 21.46 8.38 5.88
CA GLY A 338 20.98 7.00 5.93
C GLY A 338 20.36 6.53 4.62
N THR A 339 19.60 7.40 3.94
CA THR A 339 19.03 7.12 2.61
C THR A 339 20.15 6.87 1.59
N ALA A 340 21.13 7.76 1.53
CA ALA A 340 22.25 7.65 0.60
C ALA A 340 23.11 6.41 0.84
N LEU A 341 23.42 6.10 2.11
CA LEU A 341 24.15 4.90 2.50
C LEU A 341 23.37 3.63 2.15
N GLY A 342 22.04 3.60 2.37
CA GLY A 342 21.21 2.47 2.02
C GLY A 342 21.16 2.19 0.51
N ILE A 343 21.06 3.25 -0.29
CA ILE A 343 21.12 3.14 -1.76
C ILE A 343 22.51 2.64 -2.21
N LEU A 344 23.58 3.25 -1.66
CA LEU A 344 24.94 2.85 -1.99
C LEU A 344 25.19 1.38 -1.65
N MET A 345 24.76 0.94 -0.47
CA MET A 345 24.89 -0.46 -0.05
C MET A 345 24.11 -1.39 -0.97
N ALA A 346 22.88 -1.04 -1.36
CA ALA A 346 22.11 -1.83 -2.32
C ALA A 346 22.84 -1.95 -3.66
N ILE A 347 23.41 -0.85 -4.18
CA ILE A 347 24.22 -0.84 -5.41
C ILE A 347 25.46 -1.73 -5.25
N CYS A 348 26.19 -1.61 -4.13
CA CYS A 348 27.38 -2.43 -3.85
C CYS A 348 27.02 -3.93 -3.80
N LEU A 349 25.93 -4.30 -3.11
CA LEU A 349 25.47 -5.68 -3.05
C LEU A 349 25.11 -6.22 -4.44
N LEU A 350 24.42 -5.42 -5.26
CA LEU A 350 24.09 -5.78 -6.63
C LEU A 350 25.37 -5.95 -7.49
N PHE A 351 26.34 -5.07 -7.32
CA PHE A 351 27.60 -5.15 -8.05
C PHE A 351 28.40 -6.40 -7.65
N VAL A 352 28.54 -6.66 -6.34
CA VAL A 352 29.19 -7.88 -5.83
C VAL A 352 28.50 -9.11 -6.40
N TYR A 353 27.17 -9.16 -6.30
CA TYR A 353 26.41 -10.28 -6.84
C TYR A 353 26.57 -10.43 -8.36
N ALA A 354 26.55 -9.33 -9.13
CA ALA A 354 26.75 -9.37 -10.59
C ALA A 354 28.14 -9.92 -10.97
N SER A 355 29.15 -9.70 -10.13
CA SER A 355 30.52 -10.20 -10.33
C SER A 355 30.75 -11.65 -9.90
N MET A 356 29.79 -12.29 -9.19
CA MET A 356 29.90 -13.72 -8.80
C MET A 356 29.72 -14.63 -10.02
N ASP A 357 30.44 -15.74 -10.02
CA ASP A 357 30.20 -16.82 -10.99
C ASP A 357 28.88 -17.57 -10.74
N SER A 358 28.44 -18.34 -11.73
CA SER A 358 27.16 -19.06 -11.64
C SER A 358 27.10 -20.08 -10.50
N MET A 359 28.23 -20.75 -10.20
CA MET A 359 28.29 -21.73 -9.13
C MET A 359 28.17 -21.08 -7.74
N SER A 360 28.85 -19.95 -7.52
CA SER A 360 28.77 -19.17 -6.29
C SER A 360 27.36 -18.60 -6.07
N LYS A 361 26.67 -18.18 -7.15
CA LYS A 361 25.29 -17.74 -7.10
C LYS A 361 24.34 -18.85 -6.68
N THR A 362 24.49 -20.05 -7.24
CA THR A 362 23.70 -21.22 -6.86
C THR A 362 23.88 -21.60 -5.40
N LEU A 363 25.13 -21.63 -4.91
CA LEU A 363 25.43 -21.93 -3.51
C LEU A 363 24.81 -20.89 -2.55
N LEU A 364 24.87 -19.61 -2.90
CA LEU A 364 24.24 -18.56 -2.11
C LEU A 364 22.72 -18.75 -2.03
N TRP A 365 22.10 -19.13 -3.14
CA TRP A 365 20.66 -19.38 -3.25
C TRP A 365 20.23 -20.56 -2.36
N GLU A 366 20.95 -21.67 -2.41
CA GLU A 366 20.70 -22.82 -1.56
C GLU A 366 20.85 -22.50 -0.07
N GLN A 367 21.87 -21.71 0.30
CA GLN A 367 22.07 -21.27 1.69
C GLN A 367 20.93 -20.37 2.21
N MET A 368 20.31 -19.58 1.34
CA MET A 368 19.16 -18.74 1.69
C MET A 368 17.85 -19.54 1.80
N GLY A 369 17.86 -20.83 1.44
CA GLY A 369 16.70 -21.72 1.49
C GLY A 369 15.62 -21.35 0.47
N MET A 370 16.03 -20.87 -0.68
CA MET A 370 15.17 -20.38 -1.78
C MET A 370 15.38 -21.24 -3.02
#